data_101f9289ef68f4c3cd3147e3fcfe1b08
#
_entry.id   101f9289ef68f4c3cd3147e3fcfe1b08
#
_cell.length_a   1.000
_cell.length_b   1.000
_cell.length_c   1.000
_cell.angle_alpha   90.00
_cell.angle_beta   90.00
_cell.angle_gamma   90.00
#
_symmetry.space_group_name_H-M   'P 1'
#
loop_
_entity.id
_entity.type
_entity.pdbx_description
1 polymer ?
#
loop_
_entity_poly.entity_id
_entity_poly.type
_entity_poly.pdbx_seq_one_letter_code
_entity_poly.pdbx_strand_id
1 'polypeptide(L)'
;VAIKALKPEVACNADLRAHFKQEAEMLCSLDHPCIVKFLNYVETAQGVFLIMEYVKGITLEDFIKKRNGLIVEKKAYPLICEILDAFAYAHSKGIVHRDIKPSNIIITDDGHIKVMDFGIAQIVSESSVTQNKYGMGTPSYMSPEQILGKDVDGRSDIFALGVLIHNMLTGRTPYDT
;
A
#
# COMPACT_ATOMS: atom_id res chain seq x y z
N VAL A 1 9.62 -14.38 8.09
CA VAL A 1 9.11 -13.91 6.77
C VAL A 1 7.59 -13.86 6.79
N ALA A 2 7.00 -13.02 5.96
CA ALA A 2 5.58 -13.01 5.64
C ALA A 2 5.39 -13.51 4.20
N ILE A 3 4.31 -14.25 3.96
CA ILE A 3 4.01 -14.82 2.64
C ILE A 3 2.63 -14.33 2.21
N LYS A 4 2.56 -13.70 1.04
CA LYS A 4 1.31 -13.27 0.41
C LYS A 4 1.05 -14.13 -0.81
N ALA A 5 -0.04 -14.90 -0.78
CA ALA A 5 -0.48 -15.69 -1.92
C ALA A 5 -1.30 -14.82 -2.88
N LEU A 6 -1.08 -14.97 -4.18
CA LEU A 6 -1.95 -14.39 -5.19
C LEU A 6 -3.25 -15.16 -5.30
N LYS A 7 -4.31 -14.43 -5.67
CA LYS A 7 -5.60 -15.05 -5.95
C LYS A 7 -5.48 -16.02 -7.14
N PRO A 8 -6.20 -17.16 -7.12
CA PRO A 8 -6.14 -18.16 -8.18
C PRO A 8 -6.41 -17.61 -9.58
N GLU A 9 -7.31 -16.62 -9.70
CA GLU A 9 -7.68 -16.00 -10.98
C GLU A 9 -6.47 -15.31 -11.65
N VAL A 10 -5.59 -14.69 -10.85
CA VAL A 10 -4.34 -14.08 -11.33
C VAL A 10 -3.31 -15.16 -11.64
N ALA A 11 -3.19 -16.15 -10.77
CA ALA A 11 -2.24 -17.24 -10.92
C ALA A 11 -2.49 -18.11 -12.16
N CYS A 12 -3.73 -18.21 -12.63
CA CYS A 12 -4.09 -19.01 -13.83
C CYS A 12 -3.87 -18.29 -15.17
N ASN A 13 -3.69 -16.96 -15.18
CA ASN A 13 -3.49 -16.18 -16.42
C ASN A 13 -2.00 -15.94 -16.65
N ALA A 14 -1.47 -16.42 -17.78
CA ALA A 14 -0.04 -16.35 -18.12
C ALA A 14 0.46 -14.89 -18.28
N ASP A 15 -0.33 -14.02 -18.92
CA ASP A 15 0.05 -12.62 -19.17
C ASP A 15 0.06 -11.84 -17.84
N LEU A 16 -0.95 -12.06 -16.98
CA LEU A 16 -1.00 -11.45 -15.67
C LEU A 16 0.15 -11.92 -14.76
N ARG A 17 0.54 -13.18 -14.85
CA ARG A 17 1.73 -13.69 -14.12
C ARG A 17 3.01 -13.03 -14.59
N ALA A 18 3.18 -12.86 -15.91
CA ALA A 18 4.36 -12.21 -16.48
C ALA A 18 4.48 -10.75 -16.00
N HIS A 19 3.39 -9.98 -16.06
CA HIS A 19 3.33 -8.62 -15.53
C HIS A 19 3.62 -8.59 -14.02
N PHE A 20 3.00 -9.49 -13.26
CA PHE A 20 3.21 -9.58 -11.82
C PHE A 20 4.67 -9.88 -11.47
N LYS A 21 5.32 -10.78 -12.22
CA LYS A 21 6.73 -11.09 -12.03
C LYS A 21 7.61 -9.85 -12.25
N GLN A 22 7.36 -9.11 -13.33
CA GLN A 22 8.10 -7.89 -13.64
C GLN A 22 7.93 -6.83 -12.53
N GLU A 23 6.71 -6.62 -12.03
CA GLU A 23 6.47 -5.69 -10.92
C GLU A 23 7.09 -6.20 -9.61
N ALA A 24 7.02 -7.50 -9.33
CA ALA A 24 7.67 -8.08 -8.16
C ALA A 24 9.20 -7.88 -8.19
N GLU A 25 9.82 -7.99 -9.36
CA GLU A 25 11.25 -7.71 -9.55
C GLU A 25 11.56 -6.22 -9.28
N MET A 26 10.72 -5.29 -9.71
CA MET A 26 10.86 -3.87 -9.37
C MET A 26 10.70 -3.62 -7.86
N LEU A 27 9.72 -4.26 -7.22
CA LEU A 27 9.52 -4.15 -5.77
C LEU A 27 10.70 -4.72 -4.98
N CYS A 28 11.34 -5.79 -5.46
CA CYS A 28 12.56 -6.33 -4.84
C CYS A 28 13.75 -5.35 -4.92
N SER A 29 13.72 -4.38 -5.82
CA SER A 29 14.74 -3.32 -5.90
C SER A 29 14.58 -2.20 -4.86
N LEU A 30 13.42 -2.12 -4.19
CA LEU A 30 13.20 -1.14 -3.13
C LEU A 30 13.98 -1.56 -1.86
N ASP A 31 14.90 -0.71 -1.45
CA ASP A 31 15.66 -0.88 -0.21
C ASP A 31 15.61 0.43 0.60
N HIS A 32 14.65 0.51 1.50
CA HIS A 32 14.40 1.69 2.33
C HIS A 32 13.95 1.28 3.73
N PRO A 33 14.42 1.90 4.82
CA PRO A 33 14.09 1.51 6.19
C PRO A 33 12.59 1.54 6.48
N CYS A 34 11.84 2.46 5.87
CA CYS A 34 10.40 2.64 6.05
C CYS A 34 9.54 1.91 5.02
N ILE A 35 10.10 1.02 4.20
CA ILE A 35 9.37 0.16 3.24
C ILE A 35 9.57 -1.29 3.62
N VAL A 36 8.50 -2.09 3.59
CA VAL A 36 8.60 -3.54 3.80
C VAL A 36 9.41 -4.16 2.67
N LYS A 37 10.51 -4.85 3.03
CA LYS A 37 11.42 -5.44 2.06
C LYS A 37 10.79 -6.65 1.40
N PHE A 38 10.71 -6.65 0.08
CA PHE A 38 10.39 -7.82 -0.72
C PHE A 38 11.65 -8.68 -0.83
N LEU A 39 11.51 -9.97 -0.52
CA LEU A 39 12.65 -10.91 -0.46
C LEU A 39 12.69 -11.81 -1.69
N ASN A 40 11.55 -12.28 -2.16
CA ASN A 40 11.49 -13.20 -3.28
C ASN A 40 10.08 -13.29 -3.87
N TYR A 41 10.02 -13.75 -5.12
CA TYR A 41 8.84 -14.17 -5.85
C TYR A 41 8.97 -15.66 -6.17
N VAL A 42 7.95 -16.46 -5.86
CA VAL A 42 7.98 -17.90 -6.03
C VAL A 42 6.74 -18.39 -6.75
N GLU A 43 6.94 -19.13 -7.83
CA GLU A 43 5.89 -19.87 -8.53
C GLU A 43 5.98 -21.36 -8.21
N THR A 44 4.86 -21.97 -7.88
CA THR A 44 4.73 -23.41 -7.62
C THR A 44 3.48 -23.96 -8.30
N ALA A 45 3.30 -25.27 -8.25
CA ALA A 45 2.07 -25.92 -8.71
C ALA A 45 0.84 -25.50 -7.86
N GLN A 46 1.05 -25.00 -6.62
CA GLN A 46 0.00 -24.54 -5.74
C GLN A 46 -0.36 -23.06 -5.92
N GLY A 47 0.44 -22.29 -6.66
CA GLY A 47 0.17 -20.88 -6.91
C GLY A 47 1.41 -20.00 -6.94
N VAL A 48 1.16 -18.70 -6.88
CA VAL A 48 2.18 -17.65 -6.92
C VAL A 48 2.23 -16.94 -5.56
N PHE A 49 3.43 -16.75 -5.06
CA PHE A 49 3.67 -16.25 -3.72
C PHE A 49 4.70 -15.12 -3.72
N LEU A 50 4.42 -14.06 -2.96
CA LEU A 50 5.39 -13.04 -2.60
C LEU A 50 5.92 -13.31 -1.20
N ILE A 51 7.23 -13.32 -1.05
CA ILE A 51 7.91 -13.48 0.22
C ILE A 51 8.47 -12.13 0.64
N MET A 52 8.14 -11.69 1.84
CA MET A 52 8.50 -10.39 2.39
C MET A 52 9.13 -10.54 3.78
N GLU A 53 9.81 -9.51 4.26
CA GLU A 53 10.18 -9.45 5.67
C GLU A 53 8.91 -9.48 6.54
N TYR A 54 9.00 -10.14 7.67
CA TYR A 54 7.96 -10.07 8.70
C TYR A 54 8.21 -8.86 9.59
N VAL A 55 7.26 -7.96 9.62
CA VAL A 55 7.32 -6.75 10.44
C VAL A 55 6.49 -6.97 11.71
N LYS A 56 7.12 -6.83 12.87
CA LYS A 56 6.45 -6.91 14.16
C LYS A 56 5.94 -5.51 14.53
N GLY A 57 4.64 -5.40 14.80
CA GLY A 57 4.00 -4.12 15.10
C GLY A 57 2.49 -4.18 14.96
N ILE A 58 1.86 -3.02 14.91
CA ILE A 58 0.41 -2.87 14.68
C ILE A 58 0.17 -1.96 13.48
N THR A 59 -0.96 -2.12 12.80
CA THR A 59 -1.31 -1.22 11.70
C THR A 59 -1.57 0.20 12.21
N LEU A 60 -1.30 1.20 11.38
CA LEU A 60 -1.64 2.58 11.68
C LEU A 60 -3.15 2.75 11.91
N GLU A 61 -3.97 1.94 11.23
CA GLU A 61 -5.42 1.88 11.43
C GLU A 61 -5.76 1.48 12.89
N ASP A 62 -5.18 0.38 13.37
CA ASP A 62 -5.40 -0.07 14.75
C ASP A 62 -4.82 0.91 15.77
N PHE A 63 -3.71 1.56 15.43
CA PHE A 63 -3.10 2.56 16.29
C PHE A 63 -4.02 3.79 16.44
N ILE A 64 -4.61 4.28 15.35
CA ILE A 64 -5.60 5.37 15.36
C ILE A 64 -6.83 4.95 16.17
N LYS A 65 -7.40 3.77 15.90
CA LYS A 65 -8.58 3.24 16.62
C LYS A 65 -8.34 3.16 18.14
N LYS A 66 -7.18 2.66 18.57
CA LYS A 66 -6.83 2.57 20.01
C LYS A 66 -6.66 3.91 20.70
N ARG A 67 -6.54 5.02 19.95
CA ARG A 67 -6.37 6.38 20.48
C ARG A 67 -7.62 7.25 20.35
N ASN A 68 -8.81 6.64 20.26
CA ASN A 68 -10.07 7.34 20.07
C ASN A 68 -10.09 8.21 18.80
N GLY A 69 -9.38 7.75 17.75
CA GLY A 69 -9.48 8.31 16.42
C GLY A 69 -8.41 9.34 16.02
N LEU A 70 -7.55 9.82 16.92
CA LEU A 70 -6.55 10.83 16.55
C LEU A 70 -5.16 10.58 17.16
N ILE A 71 -4.14 11.06 16.47
CA ILE A 71 -2.76 11.06 16.97
C ILE A 71 -2.35 12.50 17.28
N VAL A 72 -1.93 12.75 18.51
CA VAL A 72 -1.44 14.08 18.91
C VAL A 72 -0.29 14.52 17.99
N GLU A 73 -0.34 15.75 17.49
CA GLU A 73 0.59 16.30 16.49
C GLU A 73 2.07 15.97 16.77
N LYS A 74 2.53 16.17 18.00
CA LYS A 74 3.92 15.86 18.41
C LYS A 74 4.33 14.40 18.13
N LYS A 75 3.36 13.45 18.15
CA LYS A 75 3.59 12.03 17.85
C LYS A 75 3.33 11.70 16.39
N ALA A 76 2.41 12.42 15.74
CA ALA A 76 2.10 12.24 14.33
C ALA A 76 3.23 12.73 13.43
N TYR A 77 3.85 13.85 13.77
CA TYR A 77 4.85 14.51 12.92
C TYR A 77 6.03 13.59 12.52
N PRO A 78 6.73 12.89 13.44
CA PRO A 78 7.82 12.00 13.02
C PRO A 78 7.33 10.86 12.14
N LEU A 79 6.15 10.26 12.42
CA LEU A 79 5.58 9.21 11.58
C LEU A 79 5.22 9.72 10.17
N ILE A 80 4.68 10.94 10.07
CA ILE A 80 4.38 11.59 8.80
C ILE A 80 5.66 11.80 7.99
N CYS A 81 6.74 12.28 8.61
CA CYS A 81 8.02 12.47 7.93
C CYS A 81 8.57 11.14 7.37
N GLU A 82 8.53 10.06 8.15
CA GLU A 82 8.98 8.74 7.70
C GLU A 82 8.10 8.20 6.55
N ILE A 83 6.77 8.41 6.61
CA ILE A 83 5.84 8.05 5.52
C ILE A 83 6.22 8.81 4.25
N LEU A 84 6.34 10.14 4.33
CA LEU A 84 6.67 10.98 3.17
C LEU A 84 8.03 10.62 2.56
N ASP A 85 9.04 10.30 3.37
CA ASP A 85 10.36 9.87 2.92
C ASP A 85 10.29 8.54 2.15
N ALA A 86 9.54 7.56 2.66
CA ALA A 86 9.30 6.29 1.98
C ALA A 86 8.67 6.48 0.59
N PHE A 87 7.65 7.36 0.49
CA PHE A 87 6.98 7.64 -0.78
C PHE A 87 7.84 8.46 -1.73
N ALA A 88 8.61 9.43 -1.23
CA ALA A 88 9.58 10.17 -2.05
C ALA A 88 10.62 9.23 -2.67
N TYR A 89 11.13 8.27 -1.88
CA TYR A 89 12.04 7.24 -2.38
C TYR A 89 11.39 6.35 -3.45
N ALA A 90 10.20 5.81 -3.21
CA ALA A 90 9.50 4.97 -4.19
C ALA A 90 9.21 5.71 -5.50
N HIS A 91 8.72 6.95 -5.42
CA HIS A 91 8.46 7.78 -6.59
C HIS A 91 9.74 8.12 -7.36
N SER A 92 10.89 8.29 -6.69
CA SER A 92 12.21 8.49 -7.35
C SER A 92 12.62 7.27 -8.17
N LYS A 93 12.07 6.08 -7.87
CA LYS A 93 12.26 4.83 -8.62
C LYS A 93 11.15 4.57 -9.65
N GLY A 94 10.22 5.51 -9.83
CA GLY A 94 9.09 5.37 -10.73
C GLY A 94 7.97 4.44 -10.21
N ILE A 95 8.00 4.08 -8.94
CA ILE A 95 7.01 3.17 -8.32
C ILE A 95 5.91 3.97 -7.64
N VAL A 96 4.65 3.72 -8.05
CA VAL A 96 3.43 4.31 -7.49
C VAL A 96 2.69 3.27 -6.67
N HIS A 97 2.24 3.64 -5.48
CA HIS A 97 1.62 2.70 -4.52
C HIS A 97 0.16 2.35 -4.88
N ARG A 98 -0.65 3.36 -5.18
CA ARG A 98 -2.06 3.26 -5.63
C ARG A 98 -3.09 2.75 -4.60
N ASP A 99 -2.68 2.30 -3.43
CA ASP A 99 -3.60 1.84 -2.36
C ASP A 99 -3.12 2.32 -0.98
N ILE A 100 -2.91 3.64 -0.86
CA ILE A 100 -2.47 4.27 0.40
C ILE A 100 -3.65 4.33 1.36
N LYS A 101 -3.48 3.70 2.52
CA LYS A 101 -4.47 3.69 3.61
C LYS A 101 -3.80 3.27 4.92
N PRO A 102 -4.39 3.58 6.08
CA PRO A 102 -3.77 3.26 7.39
C PRO A 102 -3.50 1.77 7.61
N SER A 103 -4.28 0.87 7.00
CA SER A 103 -4.08 -0.57 7.12
C SER A 103 -2.85 -1.09 6.36
N ASN A 104 -2.30 -0.30 5.41
CA ASN A 104 -1.09 -0.63 4.66
C ASN A 104 0.18 0.00 5.24
N ILE A 105 0.11 0.53 6.47
CA ILE A 105 1.26 1.08 7.20
C ILE A 105 1.32 0.40 8.56
N ILE A 106 2.46 -0.16 8.92
CA ILE A 106 2.72 -0.76 10.24
C ILE A 106 3.53 0.23 11.06
N ILE A 107 3.14 0.42 12.33
CA ILE A 107 3.98 1.03 13.36
C ILE A 107 4.67 -0.13 14.08
N THR A 108 5.98 -0.16 14.02
CA THR A 108 6.82 -1.17 14.64
C THR A 108 6.90 -1.01 16.17
N ASP A 109 7.34 -2.04 16.89
CA ASP A 109 7.44 -2.00 18.35
C ASP A 109 8.41 -0.92 18.86
N ASP A 110 9.39 -0.51 18.04
CA ASP A 110 10.37 0.55 18.32
C ASP A 110 9.88 1.96 17.89
N GLY A 111 8.67 2.05 17.31
CA GLY A 111 7.98 3.31 17.04
C GLY A 111 8.26 3.91 15.65
N HIS A 112 8.89 3.17 14.75
CA HIS A 112 9.09 3.52 13.35
C HIS A 112 7.95 3.01 12.46
N ILE A 113 7.87 3.44 11.21
CA ILE A 113 6.87 2.93 10.27
C ILE A 113 7.48 1.97 9.23
N LYS A 114 6.61 1.10 8.71
CA LYS A 114 6.87 0.28 7.54
C LYS A 114 5.66 0.32 6.61
N VAL A 115 5.84 0.84 5.39
CA VAL A 115 4.82 0.84 4.34
C VAL A 115 4.83 -0.50 3.64
N MET A 116 3.65 -1.12 3.48
CA MET A 116 3.47 -2.43 2.82
C MET A 116 2.67 -2.26 1.53
N ASP A 117 2.67 -3.32 0.74
CA ASP A 117 1.78 -3.52 -0.42
C ASP A 117 1.93 -2.51 -1.57
N PHE A 118 3.14 -1.98 -1.81
CA PHE A 118 3.43 -1.17 -2.99
C PHE A 118 3.03 -1.91 -4.29
N GLY A 119 2.36 -1.21 -5.21
CA GLY A 119 2.11 -1.63 -6.59
C GLY A 119 1.20 -2.86 -6.80
N ILE A 120 0.95 -3.67 -5.76
CA ILE A 120 0.18 -4.92 -5.87
C ILE A 120 -1.27 -4.68 -6.33
N ALA A 121 -1.82 -3.50 -6.03
CA ALA A 121 -3.21 -3.16 -6.38
C ALA A 121 -3.44 -3.06 -7.91
N GLN A 122 -2.44 -2.65 -8.68
CA GLN A 122 -2.55 -2.54 -10.15
C GLN A 122 -2.76 -3.92 -10.79
N ILE A 123 -1.98 -4.90 -10.40
CA ILE A 123 -1.99 -6.25 -10.97
C ILE A 123 -3.35 -6.92 -10.76
N VAL A 124 -3.93 -6.69 -9.59
CA VAL A 124 -5.25 -7.25 -9.27
C VAL A 124 -6.37 -6.49 -9.98
N SER A 125 -6.22 -5.18 -10.26
CA SER A 125 -7.22 -4.39 -10.99
C SER A 125 -7.22 -4.66 -12.49
N GLU A 126 -6.07 -4.88 -13.10
CA GLU A 126 -5.94 -5.27 -14.52
C GLU A 126 -6.49 -6.67 -14.79
N SER A 127 -6.47 -7.56 -13.77
CA SER A 127 -7.03 -8.91 -13.86
C SER A 127 -8.57 -8.95 -13.80
N SER A 128 -9.21 -7.93 -13.27
CA SER A 128 -10.67 -7.86 -13.18
C SER A 128 -11.27 -7.16 -14.41
N VAL A 129 -11.25 -7.81 -15.57
CA VAL A 129 -11.97 -7.41 -16.79
C VAL A 129 -13.51 -7.44 -16.59
N THR A 130 -14.00 -7.75 -15.41
CA THR A 130 -15.43 -7.85 -15.09
C THR A 130 -15.87 -6.85 -14.02
N GLN A 131 -16.48 -5.79 -14.51
CA GLN A 131 -17.68 -5.07 -13.98
C GLN A 131 -17.82 -4.69 -12.48
N ASN A 132 -16.85 -4.86 -11.60
CA ASN A 132 -16.96 -4.29 -10.24
C ASN A 132 -15.75 -3.40 -9.91
N LYS A 133 -15.68 -2.24 -10.57
CA LYS A 133 -14.68 -1.19 -10.29
C LYS A 133 -14.72 -0.63 -8.84
N TYR A 134 -15.70 -1.04 -8.05
CA TYR A 134 -15.92 -0.52 -6.69
C TYR A 134 -15.49 -1.47 -5.55
N GLY A 135 -14.85 -2.61 -5.86
CA GLY A 135 -14.52 -3.63 -4.86
C GLY A 135 -13.09 -3.58 -4.29
N MET A 136 -12.23 -2.67 -4.75
CA MET A 136 -10.84 -2.65 -4.33
C MET A 136 -10.44 -1.29 -3.74
N GLY A 137 -10.22 -1.29 -2.45
CA GLY A 137 -9.77 -0.15 -1.67
C GLY A 137 -10.88 0.46 -0.80
N THR A 138 -10.49 1.21 0.21
CA THR A 138 -11.40 2.04 0.99
C THR A 138 -11.62 3.31 0.18
N PRO A 139 -12.83 3.58 -0.37
CA PRO A 139 -13.07 4.70 -1.30
C PRO A 139 -12.62 6.06 -0.75
N SER A 140 -12.64 6.22 0.56
CA SER A 140 -12.29 7.47 1.26
C SER A 140 -10.85 7.95 1.00
N TYR A 141 -9.93 7.08 0.55
CA TYR A 141 -8.53 7.43 0.26
C TYR A 141 -8.23 7.53 -1.24
N MET A 142 -9.16 7.10 -2.10
CA MET A 142 -8.95 7.12 -3.55
C MET A 142 -8.94 8.54 -4.10
N SER A 143 -8.00 8.80 -5.00
CA SER A 143 -7.98 10.05 -5.76
C SER A 143 -9.14 10.11 -6.77
N PRO A 144 -9.53 11.32 -7.21
CA PRO A 144 -10.59 11.48 -8.19
C PRO A 144 -10.36 10.68 -9.49
N GLU A 145 -9.13 10.66 -9.99
CA GLU A 145 -8.75 9.90 -11.18
C GLU A 145 -8.88 8.39 -10.97
N GLN A 146 -8.55 7.88 -9.77
CA GLN A 146 -8.76 6.46 -9.44
C GLN A 146 -10.26 6.09 -9.45
N ILE A 147 -11.10 6.94 -8.84
CA ILE A 147 -12.55 6.74 -8.81
C ILE A 147 -13.12 6.75 -10.23
N LEU A 148 -12.62 7.64 -11.10
CA LEU A 148 -13.05 7.78 -12.47
C LEU A 148 -12.43 6.74 -13.43
N GLY A 149 -11.52 5.88 -12.95
CA GLY A 149 -10.82 4.88 -13.75
C GLY A 149 -9.94 5.49 -14.85
N LYS A 150 -9.34 6.66 -14.57
CA LYS A 150 -8.37 7.33 -15.43
C LYS A 150 -6.95 6.86 -15.13
N ASP A 151 -5.98 7.33 -15.92
CA ASP A 151 -4.57 7.05 -15.69
C ASP A 151 -4.11 7.58 -14.33
N VAL A 152 -3.41 6.72 -13.58
CA VAL A 152 -2.95 6.96 -12.21
C VAL A 152 -1.43 7.08 -12.19
N ASP A 153 -0.93 8.18 -11.64
CA ASP A 153 0.50 8.42 -11.40
C ASP A 153 0.78 8.80 -9.95
N GLY A 154 2.01 9.24 -9.64
CA GLY A 154 2.41 9.62 -8.27
C GLY A 154 1.56 10.74 -7.63
N ARG A 155 0.83 11.53 -8.41
CA ARG A 155 -0.08 12.55 -7.88
C ARG A 155 -1.27 11.95 -7.15
N SER A 156 -1.73 10.77 -7.58
CA SER A 156 -2.78 10.02 -6.87
C SER A 156 -2.32 9.58 -5.48
N ASP A 157 -1.04 9.18 -5.34
CA ASP A 157 -0.47 8.89 -4.02
C ASP A 157 -0.39 10.16 -3.15
N ILE A 158 -0.03 11.32 -3.73
CA ILE A 158 0.01 12.59 -3.00
C ILE A 158 -1.37 12.97 -2.48
N PHE A 159 -2.44 12.76 -3.26
CA PHE A 159 -3.81 12.95 -2.82
C PHE A 159 -4.13 12.05 -1.62
N ALA A 160 -3.86 10.74 -1.75
CA ALA A 160 -4.14 9.77 -0.70
C ALA A 160 -3.32 10.03 0.58
N LEU A 161 -2.07 10.48 0.45
CA LEU A 161 -1.23 10.92 1.59
C LEU A 161 -1.86 12.12 2.31
N GLY A 162 -2.41 13.08 1.59
CA GLY A 162 -3.16 14.21 2.18
C GLY A 162 -4.35 13.74 3.01
N VAL A 163 -5.15 12.81 2.48
CA VAL A 163 -6.27 12.18 3.21
C VAL A 163 -5.79 11.41 4.43
N LEU A 164 -4.69 10.65 4.30
CA LEU A 164 -4.08 9.88 5.39
C LEU A 164 -3.64 10.80 6.54
N ILE A 165 -2.90 11.87 6.22
CA ILE A 165 -2.41 12.83 7.21
C ILE A 165 -3.59 13.52 7.91
N HIS A 166 -4.62 13.91 7.17
CA HIS A 166 -5.83 14.46 7.76
C HIS A 166 -6.46 13.45 8.74
N ASN A 167 -6.59 12.17 8.34
CA ASN A 167 -7.13 11.14 9.21
C ASN A 167 -6.27 10.92 10.48
N MET A 168 -4.95 10.93 10.36
CA MET A 168 -4.03 10.80 11.51
C MET A 168 -4.23 11.92 12.53
N LEU A 169 -4.48 13.15 12.09
CA LEU A 169 -4.57 14.34 12.94
C LEU A 169 -5.97 14.59 13.49
N THR A 170 -7.02 14.18 12.76
CA THR A 170 -8.43 14.50 13.10
C THR A 170 -9.24 13.27 13.49
N GLY A 171 -8.75 12.07 13.21
CA GLY A 171 -9.43 10.81 13.47
C GLY A 171 -10.50 10.43 12.44
N ARG A 172 -10.73 11.26 11.43
CA ARG A 172 -11.72 11.05 10.36
C ARG A 172 -11.15 11.41 9.01
N THR A 173 -11.71 10.86 7.92
CA THR A 173 -11.33 11.29 6.58
C THR A 173 -12.01 12.64 6.24
N PRO A 174 -11.46 13.45 5.32
CA PRO A 174 -12.04 14.74 4.98
C PRO A 174 -13.42 14.64 4.32
N TYR A 175 -13.83 13.45 3.90
CA TYR A 175 -15.09 13.18 3.19
C TYR A 175 -16.12 12.44 4.04
N ASP A 176 -15.79 12.10 5.30
CA ASP A 176 -16.76 11.54 6.25
C ASP A 176 -17.67 12.67 6.74
N THR A 177 -18.93 12.68 6.29
CA THR A 177 -20.00 13.61 6.70
C THR A 177 -20.86 13.01 7.79
#